data_cc6fc26809efaf4f3302fad039c7b5f4
#
_entry.id   cc6fc26809efaf4f3302fad039c7b5f4
#
_cell.length_a   1.000
_cell.length_b   1.000
_cell.length_c   1.000
_cell.angle_alpha   90.00
_cell.angle_beta   90.00
_cell.angle_gamma   90.00
#
_symmetry.space_group_name_H-M   'P 1'
#
loop_
_entity.id
_entity.type
_entity.pdbx_description
1 polymer ?
#
loop_
_entity_poly.entity_id
_entity_poly.type
_entity_poly.pdbx_seq_one_letter_code
_entity_poly.pdbx_strand_id
1 'polypeptide(L)'
;MRKLATVLTALLFLIAMAPAASADGKGWHDDRYSYGSVKVSSDRRHITVCDTRADSVEVWAEYATSFLLMHTVKDEKGGDVDCEEDSVFFGYITVFKLCIRRNGFKECNPSIWIKR
;
A
#
# COMPACT_ATOMS: atom_id res chain seq x y z
N MET A 1 -19.95 7.91 -48.36
CA MET A 1 -19.94 6.95 -47.82
C MET A 1 -18.84 6.48 -47.24
N ARG A 2 -17.88 6.64 -47.51
CA ARG A 2 -16.86 6.14 -46.95
C ARG A 2 -16.51 6.69 -45.70
N LYS A 3 -16.85 7.66 -45.22
CA LYS A 3 -16.43 8.19 -44.07
C LYS A 3 -16.84 7.53 -42.86
N LEU A 4 -17.55 6.61 -42.82
CA LEU A 4 -17.99 6.02 -41.65
C LEU A 4 -16.99 5.40 -40.81
N ALA A 5 -16.01 4.94 -41.29
CA ALA A 5 -15.08 4.21 -40.55
C ALA A 5 -14.35 4.96 -39.48
N THR A 6 -14.25 6.18 -39.59
CA THR A 6 -13.45 6.85 -38.64
C THR A 6 -14.03 6.94 -37.29
N VAL A 7 -15.22 6.81 -37.13
CA VAL A 7 -15.76 6.96 -35.84
C VAL A 7 -15.47 5.89 -34.87
N LEU A 8 -15.31 4.74 -35.33
CA LEU A 8 -15.09 3.68 -34.42
C LEU A 8 -13.86 3.72 -33.65
N THR A 9 -12.88 4.26 -34.17
CA THR A 9 -11.66 4.26 -33.49
C THR A 9 -11.67 5.01 -32.21
N ALA A 10 -12.41 5.98 -32.10
CA ALA A 10 -12.40 6.77 -30.91
C ALA A 10 -12.94 6.04 -29.71
N LEU A 11 -13.82 5.18 -29.92
CA LEU A 11 -14.36 4.50 -28.79
C LEU A 11 -13.42 3.57 -28.13
N LEU A 12 -12.65 2.93 -28.87
CA LEU A 12 -11.74 2.02 -28.26
C LEU A 12 -10.78 2.71 -27.39
N PHE A 13 -10.44 3.90 -27.75
CA PHE A 13 -9.50 4.58 -26.99
C PHE A 13 -9.98 4.87 -25.61
N LEU A 14 -11.20 5.16 -25.44
CA LEU A 14 -11.71 5.43 -24.13
C LEU A 14 -11.67 4.25 -23.24
N ILE A 15 -11.87 3.13 -23.75
CA ILE A 15 -11.87 1.98 -22.91
C ILE A 15 -10.54 1.72 -22.35
N ALA A 16 -9.55 2.01 -23.09
CA ALA A 16 -8.24 1.72 -22.61
C ALA A 16 -7.87 2.49 -21.36
N MET A 17 -8.51 3.56 -21.14
CA MET A 17 -8.09 4.23 -20.01
C MET A 17 -8.64 3.78 -18.78
N ALA A 18 -9.49 3.03 -18.79
CA ALA A 18 -10.08 2.73 -17.68
C ALA A 18 -9.24 2.30 -16.70
N PRO A 19 -9.19 1.69 -16.12
CA PRO A 19 -8.71 1.40 -14.93
C PRO A 19 -7.54 1.08 -14.63
N ALA A 20 -7.17 0.89 -15.07
CA ALA A 20 -6.12 0.56 -14.80
C ALA A 20 -5.34 0.78 -13.86
N ALA A 21 -5.20 1.53 -13.59
CA ALA A 21 -4.35 1.83 -12.74
C ALA A 21 -3.86 0.97 -11.85
N SER A 22 -4.35 0.55 -11.15
CA SER A 22 -3.87 0.08 -10.08
C SER A 22 -2.98 -0.95 -10.11
N ALA A 23 -3.00 -1.83 -10.07
CA ALA A 23 -2.28 -2.86 -9.81
C ALA A 23 -1.34 -3.28 -10.76
N ASP A 24 -0.72 -2.67 -11.39
CA ASP A 24 0.06 -3.13 -12.45
C ASP A 24 1.38 -3.65 -12.02
N GLY A 25 1.47 -4.37 -11.02
CA GLY A 25 2.72 -4.97 -10.67
C GLY A 25 3.51 -4.21 -9.64
N LYS A 26 3.09 -3.06 -9.29
CA LYS A 26 3.82 -2.30 -8.32
C LYS A 26 3.30 -2.48 -6.92
N GLY A 27 2.21 -3.15 -6.75
CA GLY A 27 1.63 -3.34 -5.43
C GLY A 27 0.87 -2.13 -4.93
N TRP A 28 0.79 -2.00 -3.63
CA TRP A 28 0.02 -0.94 -2.99
C TRP A 28 0.89 -0.22 -1.98
N HIS A 29 0.59 1.02 -1.70
CA HIS A 29 1.40 1.76 -0.74
C HIS A 29 0.60 2.85 -0.04
N ASP A 30 1.09 3.29 1.10
CA ASP A 30 0.53 4.42 1.83
C ASP A 30 1.70 5.24 2.34
N ASP A 31 1.83 6.47 1.89
CA ASP A 31 2.86 7.38 2.33
C ASP A 31 2.25 8.73 2.72
N ARG A 32 1.00 8.72 3.15
CA ARG A 32 0.29 9.96 3.48
C ARG A 32 0.84 10.69 4.70
N TYR A 33 1.51 9.97 5.61
CA TYR A 33 2.20 10.65 6.68
C TYR A 33 3.64 10.93 6.25
N SER A 34 4.14 12.09 6.60
CA SER A 34 5.53 12.39 6.26
C SER A 34 6.52 11.64 7.14
N TYR A 35 6.04 10.93 8.16
CA TYR A 35 6.92 10.21 9.06
C TYR A 35 7.33 8.85 8.54
N GLY A 36 6.60 8.29 7.64
CA GLY A 36 6.93 6.98 7.14
C GLY A 36 6.05 6.54 5.99
N SER A 37 6.27 5.31 5.54
CA SER A 37 5.50 4.74 4.45
C SER A 37 5.34 3.25 4.66
N VAL A 38 4.34 2.66 4.03
CA VAL A 38 4.15 1.22 4.02
C VAL A 38 3.86 0.79 2.59
N LYS A 39 4.38 -0.36 2.21
CA LYS A 39 4.23 -0.87 0.87
C LYS A 39 3.93 -2.35 0.92
N VAL A 40 2.99 -2.80 0.10
CA VAL A 40 2.64 -4.21 -0.03
C VAL A 40 2.99 -4.64 -1.45
N SER A 41 3.68 -5.75 -1.59
CA SER A 41 4.10 -6.24 -2.90
C SER A 41 2.93 -6.69 -3.75
N SER A 42 3.13 -6.76 -5.04
CA SER A 42 2.06 -7.12 -5.96
C SER A 42 1.55 -8.55 -5.73
N ASP A 43 2.38 -9.43 -5.18
CA ASP A 43 1.93 -10.77 -4.86
C ASP A 43 1.22 -10.83 -3.51
N ARG A 44 1.14 -9.69 -2.79
CA ARG A 44 0.45 -9.57 -1.52
C ARG A 44 1.05 -10.41 -0.41
N ARG A 45 2.30 -10.77 -0.53
CA ARG A 45 2.95 -11.61 0.47
C ARG A 45 4.03 -10.91 1.25
N HIS A 46 4.36 -9.69 0.90
CA HIS A 46 5.39 -8.93 1.60
C HIS A 46 4.88 -7.55 1.94
N ILE A 47 5.12 -7.11 3.16
CA ILE A 47 4.75 -5.76 3.56
C ILE A 47 5.97 -5.13 4.19
N THR A 48 6.31 -3.94 3.75
CA THR A 48 7.49 -3.20 4.22
C THR A 48 7.05 -1.88 4.81
N VAL A 49 7.52 -1.58 6.00
CA VAL A 49 7.27 -0.28 6.59
C VAL A 49 8.61 0.43 6.70
N CYS A 50 8.64 1.69 6.32
CA CYS A 50 9.86 2.49 6.38
C CYS A 50 9.64 3.73 7.21
N ASP A 51 10.61 4.04 8.06
CA ASP A 51 10.62 5.27 8.80
C ASP A 51 11.43 6.24 7.94
N THR A 52 10.82 7.31 7.50
CA THR A 52 11.47 8.25 6.60
C THR A 52 12.05 9.45 7.32
N ARG A 53 12.00 9.47 8.64
CA ARG A 53 12.58 10.56 9.42
C ARG A 53 13.36 10.02 10.60
N ALA A 54 14.51 10.59 10.83
CA ALA A 54 15.33 10.24 11.99
C ALA A 54 14.82 11.07 13.17
N ASP A 55 13.73 10.66 13.79
CA ASP A 55 13.16 11.36 14.92
C ASP A 55 12.66 10.33 15.93
N SER A 56 11.92 10.75 16.93
CA SER A 56 11.46 9.84 17.94
C SER A 56 10.04 9.33 17.70
N VAL A 57 9.50 9.54 16.53
CA VAL A 57 8.16 9.07 16.20
C VAL A 57 8.24 7.62 15.76
N GLU A 58 7.49 6.74 16.43
CA GLU A 58 7.47 5.36 16.05
C GLU A 58 6.58 5.18 14.83
N VAL A 59 6.97 4.33 13.92
CA VAL A 59 6.22 4.08 12.68
C VAL A 59 6.03 2.58 12.54
N TRP A 60 4.82 2.14 12.23
CA TRP A 60 4.56 0.72 12.00
C TRP A 60 3.40 0.54 11.04
N ALA A 61 3.24 -0.67 10.56
CA ALA A 61 2.11 -1.03 9.73
C ALA A 61 1.30 -2.11 10.44
N GLU A 62 -0.01 -1.99 10.36
CA GLU A 62 -0.91 -3.03 10.84
C GLU A 62 -1.57 -3.62 9.62
N TYR A 63 -1.67 -4.92 9.54
CA TYR A 63 -2.25 -5.55 8.37
C TYR A 63 -2.97 -6.84 8.76
N ALA A 64 -3.86 -7.29 7.90
CA ALA A 64 -4.54 -8.55 8.09
C ALA A 64 -4.40 -9.40 6.85
N THR A 65 -4.51 -10.70 7.02
CA THR A 65 -4.37 -11.64 5.92
C THR A 65 -5.71 -12.29 5.61
N SER A 66 -5.72 -13.08 4.56
CA SER A 66 -6.92 -13.80 4.15
C SER A 66 -7.37 -14.82 5.19
N PHE A 67 -6.53 -15.11 6.18
CA PHE A 67 -6.94 -15.97 7.28
C PHE A 67 -7.45 -15.14 8.46
N LEU A 68 -7.69 -13.87 8.26
CA LEU A 68 -8.28 -12.98 9.27
C LEU A 68 -7.39 -12.79 10.50
N LEU A 69 -6.10 -12.92 10.33
CA LEU A 69 -5.18 -12.70 11.42
C LEU A 69 -4.59 -11.29 11.32
N MET A 70 -4.57 -10.61 12.45
CA MET A 70 -3.98 -9.27 12.49
C MET A 70 -2.52 -9.37 12.86
N HIS A 71 -1.72 -8.59 12.19
CA HIS A 71 -0.28 -8.57 12.42
C HIS A 71 0.23 -7.15 12.46
N THR A 72 1.38 -6.96 13.05
CA THR A 72 2.06 -5.65 13.10
C THR A 72 3.49 -5.83 12.66
N VAL A 73 3.96 -4.97 11.76
CA VAL A 73 5.36 -4.92 11.43
C VAL A 73 5.86 -3.53 11.81
N LYS A 74 6.87 -3.46 12.65
CA LYS A 74 7.31 -2.21 13.23
C LYS A 74 8.78 -2.02 12.99
N ASP A 75 9.16 -0.80 12.65
CA ASP A 75 10.55 -0.47 12.53
C ASP A 75 11.04 -0.19 13.95
N GLU A 76 11.76 -1.13 14.50
CA GLU A 76 12.19 -1.02 15.87
C GLU A 76 13.49 -0.28 16.05
N LYS A 77 14.11 0.16 15.01
CA LYS A 77 15.37 0.82 15.15
C LYS A 77 15.23 2.30 15.42
N GLY A 78 14.12 2.74 15.75
CA GLY A 78 13.80 4.09 16.06
C GLY A 78 14.88 5.10 15.94
N GLY A 79 14.61 6.23 15.40
CA GLY A 79 15.60 7.27 15.27
C GLY A 79 16.39 7.25 13.98
N ASP A 80 16.41 6.14 13.27
CA ASP A 80 17.13 6.06 12.01
C ASP A 80 16.17 5.91 10.85
N VAL A 81 16.59 6.34 9.69
CA VAL A 81 15.82 6.14 8.47
C VAL A 81 16.06 4.69 8.05
N ASP A 82 15.05 3.85 8.15
CA ASP A 82 15.21 2.42 7.94
C ASP A 82 13.88 1.78 7.58
N CYS A 83 13.91 0.53 7.20
CA CYS A 83 12.71 -0.22 6.82
C CYS A 83 12.72 -1.61 7.44
N GLU A 84 11.54 -2.13 7.73
CA GLU A 84 11.35 -3.48 8.22
C GLU A 84 10.32 -4.17 7.34
N GLU A 85 10.47 -5.46 7.16
CA GLU A 85 9.59 -6.21 6.27
C GLU A 85 9.09 -7.48 6.93
N ASP A 86 7.82 -7.81 6.67
CA ASP A 86 7.23 -9.09 7.06
C ASP A 86 6.85 -9.84 5.80
N SER A 87 6.89 -11.16 5.87
CA SER A 87 6.47 -12.01 4.78
C SER A 87 5.30 -12.89 5.23
N VAL A 88 4.36 -13.09 4.34
CA VAL A 88 3.18 -13.92 4.61
C VAL A 88 3.38 -15.23 3.90
N PHE A 89 3.45 -16.33 4.66
CA PHE A 89 3.67 -17.61 4.04
C PHE A 89 2.39 -18.30 3.64
N PHE A 90 1.29 -18.06 4.32
CA PHE A 90 0.03 -18.67 3.99
C PHE A 90 -0.98 -17.57 3.73
N GLY A 91 -1.65 -17.65 2.61
CA GLY A 91 -2.64 -16.63 2.27
C GLY A 91 -2.01 -15.38 1.71
N TYR A 92 -2.66 -14.28 1.87
CA TYR A 92 -2.22 -13.01 1.30
C TYR A 92 -2.76 -11.85 2.12
N ILE A 93 -2.17 -10.69 1.97
CA ILE A 93 -2.56 -9.50 2.70
C ILE A 93 -3.83 -8.93 2.07
N THR A 94 -4.83 -8.64 2.89
CA THR A 94 -6.12 -8.13 2.43
C THR A 94 -6.34 -6.67 2.78
N VAL A 95 -5.70 -6.18 3.83
CA VAL A 95 -5.89 -4.81 4.26
C VAL A 95 -4.66 -4.39 5.05
N PHE A 96 -4.29 -3.14 4.96
CA PHE A 96 -3.16 -2.61 5.72
C PHE A 96 -3.36 -1.13 6.02
N LYS A 97 -2.63 -0.63 7.00
CA LYS A 97 -2.63 0.79 7.30
C LYS A 97 -1.31 1.19 7.94
N LEU A 98 -0.96 2.45 7.77
CA LEU A 98 0.23 3.04 8.34
C LEU A 98 -0.14 3.73 9.64
N CYS A 99 0.60 3.46 10.68
CA CYS A 99 0.36 4.04 11.99
C CYS A 99 1.63 4.69 12.55
N ILE A 100 1.44 5.68 13.37
CA ILE A 100 2.54 6.33 14.05
C ILE A 100 2.14 6.54 15.51
N ARG A 101 3.14 6.74 16.37
CA ARG A 101 2.89 7.14 17.74
C ARG A 101 3.71 8.41 17.99
N ARG A 102 3.01 9.48 18.32
CA ARG A 102 3.65 10.75 18.52
C ARG A 102 3.14 11.34 19.82
N ASN A 103 4.03 11.74 20.68
CA ASN A 103 3.66 12.29 21.98
C ASN A 103 2.75 11.36 22.79
N GLY A 104 2.99 10.05 22.65
CA GLY A 104 2.20 9.07 23.37
C GLY A 104 0.87 8.73 22.74
N PHE A 105 0.49 9.36 21.65
CA PHE A 105 -0.79 9.10 21.01
C PHE A 105 -0.62 8.33 19.72
N LYS A 106 -1.45 7.31 19.55
CA LYS A 106 -1.45 6.51 18.33
C LYS A 106 -2.33 7.18 17.29
N GLU A 107 -1.83 7.29 16.08
CA GLU A 107 -2.59 7.80 14.96
C GLU A 107 -2.38 6.87 13.78
N CYS A 108 -3.43 6.52 13.07
CA CYS A 108 -3.31 5.67 11.89
C CYS A 108 -4.05 6.32 10.73
N ASN A 109 -3.55 6.10 9.54
CA ASN A 109 -4.27 6.47 8.34
C ASN A 109 -5.44 5.52 8.15
N PRO A 110 -6.43 5.88 7.37
CA PRO A 110 -7.51 4.96 7.04
C PRO A 110 -6.95 3.70 6.38
N SER A 111 -7.56 2.59 6.66
CA SER A 111 -7.12 1.32 6.10
C SER A 111 -7.25 1.29 4.59
N ILE A 112 -6.32 0.63 3.95
CA ILE A 112 -6.36 0.41 2.51
C ILE A 112 -6.71 -1.05 2.28
N TRP A 113 -7.87 -1.27 1.68
CA TRP A 113 -8.34 -2.63 1.38
C TRP A 113 -7.87 -3.00 -0.01
N ILE A 114 -7.22 -4.15 -0.11
CA ILE A 114 -6.72 -4.62 -1.38
C ILE A 114 -7.81 -5.44 -2.05
N LYS A 115 -8.24 -4.99 -3.21
CA LYS A 115 -9.28 -5.68 -3.94
C LYS A 115 -8.69 -6.42 -5.12
N ARG A 116 -9.32 -7.49 -5.47
CA ARG A 116 -8.84 -8.27 -6.61
C ARG A 116 -9.18 -7.64 -7.90
#